data_1f3f41efdb1b79afa1741392e1d3b8ad
#
_entry.id   1f3f41efdb1b79afa1741392e1d3b8ad
#
_cell.length_a   1.000
_cell.length_b   1.000
_cell.length_c   1.000
_cell.angle_alpha   90.00
_cell.angle_beta   90.00
_cell.angle_gamma   90.00
#
_symmetry.space_group_name_H-M   'P 1'
#
loop_
_entity.id
_entity.type
_entity.pdbx_description
1 polymer ?
#
loop_
_entity_poly.entity_id
_entity_poly.type
_entity_poly.pdbx_seq_one_letter_code
_entity_poly.pdbx_strand_id
1 'polypeptide(L)'
;ISHDRLEQRVAASEQSLRSSLLLLRNRARQLSEKGELLTPMAESILAVLAQYGSFNAAALYPVDSEGRLKGKPLAVMGEMSSLDSNDLLVQMCLEKGDVVSVRETIIEQGKDASLSSLQACVPLIDAEDRLLAVVAIKSMPFFAFNDRTFSLLALLGGHVADLLQSDPKALQLASLDAQHFSQHLKRARLDAENHDLPGSLMFVELSLENEPLLKALQDSQRGLDLQIQLRNGRSYAGVMILMPLTDAEGVLGYEKRLQYLLTERFGQGVSLDSLEVRVHHHQLDPKGRSTGLHDFLYIECGLNDQQMAI
;
A
#
# COMPACT_ATOMS: atom_id res chain seq x y z
N ILE A 1 27.06 -7.94 16.46
CA ILE A 1 26.03 -8.93 16.89
C ILE A 1 24.68 -8.24 17.14
N SER A 2 24.65 -6.97 17.61
CA SER A 2 23.39 -6.25 17.87
C SER A 2 22.78 -5.67 16.61
N HIS A 3 23.60 -5.17 15.69
CA HIS A 3 23.17 -4.53 14.44
C HIS A 3 22.53 -5.55 13.49
N ASP A 4 23.21 -6.67 13.25
CA ASP A 4 22.72 -7.74 12.36
C ASP A 4 21.36 -8.32 12.82
N ARG A 5 21.16 -8.43 14.16
CA ARG A 5 19.88 -8.88 14.72
C ARG A 5 18.76 -7.84 14.54
N LEU A 6 19.10 -6.55 14.59
CA LEU A 6 18.14 -5.47 14.36
C LEU A 6 17.72 -5.43 12.90
N GLU A 7 18.67 -5.51 11.97
CA GLU A 7 18.42 -5.58 10.54
C GLU A 7 17.57 -6.80 10.17
N GLN A 8 17.90 -7.99 10.72
CA GLN A 8 17.09 -9.19 10.51
C GLN A 8 15.65 -9.04 11.03
N ARG A 9 15.44 -8.35 12.15
CA ARG A 9 14.09 -8.11 12.70
C ARG A 9 13.31 -7.10 11.87
N VAL A 10 13.96 -6.08 11.34
CA VAL A 10 13.33 -5.10 10.44
C VAL A 10 12.93 -5.78 9.14
N ALA A 11 13.83 -6.51 8.51
CA ALA A 11 13.55 -7.27 7.28
C ALA A 11 12.42 -8.31 7.47
N ALA A 12 12.39 -9.00 8.60
CA ALA A 12 11.30 -9.93 8.92
C ALA A 12 9.95 -9.20 9.12
N SER A 13 9.96 -8.01 9.70
CA SER A 13 8.76 -7.17 9.88
C SER A 13 8.22 -6.66 8.53
N GLU A 14 9.10 -6.21 7.65
CA GLU A 14 8.73 -5.77 6.29
C GLU A 14 8.19 -6.94 5.44
N GLN A 15 8.81 -8.11 5.54
CA GLN A 15 8.32 -9.31 4.87
C GLN A 15 6.93 -9.73 5.39
N SER A 16 6.68 -9.61 6.69
CA SER A 16 5.36 -9.88 7.28
C SER A 16 4.32 -8.89 6.78
N LEU A 17 4.64 -7.60 6.72
CA LEU A 17 3.77 -6.54 6.21
C LEU A 17 3.43 -6.79 4.74
N ARG A 18 4.43 -7.08 3.91
CA ARG A 18 4.25 -7.42 2.50
C ARG A 18 3.32 -8.61 2.31
N SER A 19 3.51 -9.67 3.10
CA SER A 19 2.67 -10.88 3.05
C SER A 19 1.22 -10.59 3.43
N SER A 20 0.99 -9.75 4.43
CA SER A 20 -0.35 -9.37 4.89
C SER A 20 -1.09 -8.49 3.86
N LEU A 21 -0.40 -7.54 3.25
CA LEU A 21 -0.96 -6.71 2.18
C LEU A 21 -1.30 -7.56 0.94
N LEU A 22 -0.45 -8.52 0.60
CA LEU A 22 -0.71 -9.47 -0.49
C LEU A 22 -1.95 -10.33 -0.20
N LEU A 23 -2.09 -10.82 1.03
CA LEU A 23 -3.26 -11.59 1.46
C LEU A 23 -4.54 -10.77 1.33
N LEU A 24 -4.55 -9.52 1.79
CA LEU A 24 -5.69 -8.62 1.64
C LEU A 24 -6.03 -8.36 0.17
N ARG A 25 -5.03 -8.11 -0.67
CA ARG A 25 -5.22 -7.90 -2.11
C ARG A 25 -5.81 -9.13 -2.80
N ASN A 26 -5.31 -10.33 -2.49
CA ASN A 26 -5.84 -11.58 -3.03
C ASN A 26 -7.27 -11.83 -2.55
N ARG A 27 -7.58 -11.50 -1.29
CA ARG A 27 -8.93 -11.60 -0.74
C ARG A 27 -9.88 -10.64 -1.44
N ALA A 28 -9.47 -9.39 -1.64
CA ALA A 28 -10.26 -8.39 -2.37
C ALA A 28 -10.55 -8.86 -3.80
N ARG A 29 -9.57 -9.44 -4.50
CA ARG A 29 -9.75 -10.01 -5.84
C ARG A 29 -10.80 -11.12 -5.85
N GLN A 30 -10.70 -12.09 -4.94
CA GLN A 30 -11.65 -13.21 -4.84
C GLN A 30 -13.08 -12.74 -4.54
N LEU A 31 -13.25 -11.74 -3.68
CA LEU A 31 -14.56 -11.18 -3.31
C LEU A 31 -15.14 -10.33 -4.45
N SER A 32 -14.29 -9.62 -5.18
CA SER A 32 -14.67 -8.86 -6.37
C SER A 32 -15.30 -9.74 -7.45
N GLU A 33 -14.77 -10.94 -7.67
CA GLU A 33 -15.33 -11.92 -8.61
C GLU A 33 -16.76 -12.34 -8.24
N LYS A 34 -17.08 -12.30 -6.96
CA LYS A 34 -18.41 -12.66 -6.42
C LYS A 34 -19.39 -11.50 -6.28
N GLY A 35 -18.94 -10.26 -6.54
CA GLY A 35 -19.74 -9.04 -6.35
C GLY A 35 -20.00 -8.65 -4.88
N GLU A 36 -19.32 -9.28 -3.92
CA GLU A 36 -19.53 -9.12 -2.48
C GLU A 36 -18.26 -8.56 -1.80
N LEU A 37 -17.91 -7.29 -2.03
CA LEU A 37 -16.62 -6.80 -1.56
C LEU A 37 -16.61 -6.29 -0.11
N LEU A 38 -17.62 -5.51 0.31
CA LEU A 38 -17.49 -4.67 1.51
C LEU A 38 -17.54 -5.44 2.83
N THR A 39 -18.57 -6.22 3.11
CA THR A 39 -18.73 -6.84 4.43
C THR A 39 -17.75 -7.99 4.69
N PRO A 40 -17.57 -8.95 3.78
CA PRO A 40 -16.54 -9.99 3.97
C PRO A 40 -15.11 -9.44 4.00
N MET A 41 -14.85 -8.34 3.29
CA MET A 41 -13.55 -7.67 3.32
C MET A 41 -13.30 -6.99 4.67
N ALA A 42 -14.34 -6.42 5.30
CA ALA A 42 -14.25 -5.74 6.58
C ALA A 42 -13.73 -6.66 7.71
N GLU A 43 -14.17 -7.91 7.75
CA GLU A 43 -13.67 -8.89 8.72
C GLU A 43 -12.18 -9.20 8.51
N SER A 44 -11.77 -9.37 7.26
CA SER A 44 -10.36 -9.61 6.90
C SER A 44 -9.48 -8.41 7.24
N ILE A 45 -9.98 -7.20 7.05
CA ILE A 45 -9.32 -5.95 7.42
C ILE A 45 -9.10 -5.88 8.93
N LEU A 46 -10.14 -6.10 9.74
CA LEU A 46 -10.01 -6.12 11.20
C LEU A 46 -9.02 -7.17 11.67
N ALA A 47 -9.03 -8.37 11.09
CA ALA A 47 -8.10 -9.44 11.45
C ALA A 47 -6.64 -9.04 11.17
N VAL A 48 -6.35 -8.44 10.03
CA VAL A 48 -4.99 -7.98 9.70
C VAL A 48 -4.57 -6.81 10.58
N LEU A 49 -5.42 -5.80 10.76
CA LEU A 49 -5.11 -4.67 11.64
C LEU A 49 -4.90 -5.13 13.09
N ALA A 50 -5.69 -6.10 13.58
CA ALA A 50 -5.52 -6.67 14.91
C ALA A 50 -4.19 -7.42 15.08
N GLN A 51 -3.71 -8.06 14.03
CA GLN A 51 -2.40 -8.73 14.05
C GLN A 51 -1.26 -7.74 14.35
N TYR A 52 -1.31 -6.53 13.79
CA TYR A 52 -0.28 -5.50 13.99
C TYR A 52 -0.54 -4.62 15.23
N GLY A 53 -1.80 -4.32 15.52
CA GLY A 53 -2.22 -3.53 16.68
C GLY A 53 -2.37 -4.33 17.96
N SER A 54 -2.35 -5.67 17.86
CA SER A 54 -2.58 -6.59 18.98
C SER A 54 -3.89 -6.31 19.74
N PHE A 55 -4.84 -5.61 19.16
CA PHE A 55 -6.11 -5.33 19.81
C PHE A 55 -7.05 -6.55 19.75
N ASN A 56 -7.94 -6.66 20.72
CA ASN A 56 -8.85 -7.80 20.88
C ASN A 56 -10.34 -7.40 20.86
N ALA A 57 -10.62 -6.10 20.90
CA ALA A 57 -11.99 -5.59 20.76
C ALA A 57 -11.97 -4.31 19.91
N ALA A 58 -12.59 -4.39 18.74
CA ALA A 58 -12.67 -3.29 17.78
C ALA A 58 -13.86 -3.47 16.83
N ALA A 59 -14.28 -2.39 16.20
CA ALA A 59 -15.27 -2.42 15.13
C ALA A 59 -14.92 -1.46 13.99
N LEU A 60 -15.26 -1.85 12.78
CA LEU A 60 -15.07 -1.07 11.57
C LEU A 60 -16.37 -0.39 11.18
N TYR A 61 -16.42 0.93 11.22
CA TYR A 61 -17.58 1.75 10.87
C TYR A 61 -17.34 2.47 9.55
N PRO A 62 -18.27 2.38 8.58
CA PRO A 62 -18.18 3.16 7.37
C PRO A 62 -18.52 4.63 7.65
N VAL A 63 -17.92 5.51 6.87
CA VAL A 63 -18.18 6.95 6.88
C VAL A 63 -19.03 7.30 5.65
N ASP A 64 -19.99 8.21 5.81
CA ASP A 64 -20.80 8.70 4.70
C ASP A 64 -20.10 9.82 3.92
N SER A 65 -20.74 10.29 2.84
CA SER A 65 -20.22 11.38 2.01
C SER A 65 -20.11 12.73 2.72
N GLU A 66 -20.74 12.86 3.89
CA GLU A 66 -20.70 14.07 4.73
C GLU A 66 -19.64 13.95 5.85
N GLY A 67 -18.85 12.86 5.86
CA GLY A 67 -17.81 12.63 6.85
C GLY A 67 -18.33 12.13 8.21
N ARG A 68 -19.55 11.59 8.28
CA ARG A 68 -20.16 11.10 9.52
C ARG A 68 -20.15 9.57 9.57
N LEU A 69 -19.99 9.01 10.78
CA LEU A 69 -20.09 7.57 10.96
C LEU A 69 -21.52 7.07 10.66
N LYS A 70 -21.62 5.98 9.92
CA LYS A 70 -22.85 5.22 9.80
C LYS A 70 -23.08 4.37 11.06
N GLY A 71 -24.33 4.32 11.55
CA GLY A 71 -24.67 3.74 12.84
C GLY A 71 -24.43 2.24 13.01
N LYS A 72 -24.20 1.49 11.91
CA LYS A 72 -23.91 0.05 11.98
C LYS A 72 -22.49 -0.24 11.52
N PRO A 73 -21.71 -1.02 12.30
CA PRO A 73 -20.39 -1.46 11.87
C PRO A 73 -20.50 -2.46 10.71
N LEU A 74 -19.48 -2.45 9.84
CA LEU A 74 -19.30 -3.44 8.77
C LEU A 74 -18.75 -4.77 9.33
N ALA A 75 -17.93 -4.69 10.36
CA ALA A 75 -17.38 -5.84 11.07
C ALA A 75 -17.11 -5.49 12.53
N VAL A 76 -17.16 -6.51 13.38
CA VAL A 76 -16.89 -6.39 14.83
C VAL A 76 -15.98 -7.54 15.25
N MET A 77 -15.01 -7.24 16.10
CA MET A 77 -14.13 -8.20 16.75
C MET A 77 -14.23 -8.00 18.26
N GLY A 78 -14.41 -9.10 19.01
CA GLY A 78 -14.52 -9.06 20.47
C GLY A 78 -15.80 -8.39 20.98
N GLU A 79 -15.79 -8.00 22.25
CA GLU A 79 -16.95 -7.35 22.87
C GLU A 79 -16.96 -5.85 22.64
N MET A 80 -17.78 -5.39 21.73
CA MET A 80 -18.05 -3.97 21.46
C MET A 80 -19.44 -3.58 21.98
N SER A 81 -19.49 -2.51 22.77
CA SER A 81 -20.75 -1.80 23.04
C SER A 81 -21.14 -0.95 21.83
N SER A 82 -22.41 -0.54 21.76
CA SER A 82 -22.83 0.46 20.76
C SER A 82 -21.94 1.70 20.86
N LEU A 83 -21.37 2.10 19.72
CA LEU A 83 -20.53 3.28 19.66
C LEU A 83 -21.41 4.54 19.64
N ASP A 84 -21.08 5.50 20.49
CA ASP A 84 -21.65 6.83 20.39
C ASP A 84 -20.93 7.58 19.25
N SER A 85 -21.69 8.08 18.28
CA SER A 85 -21.15 8.89 17.20
C SER A 85 -20.50 10.19 17.69
N ASN A 86 -20.84 10.64 18.90
CA ASN A 86 -20.26 11.80 19.54
C ASN A 86 -19.07 11.46 20.47
N ASP A 87 -18.60 10.20 20.46
CA ASP A 87 -17.41 9.82 21.21
C ASP A 87 -16.23 10.72 20.82
N LEU A 88 -15.52 11.24 21.81
CA LEU A 88 -14.46 12.24 21.63
C LEU A 88 -13.36 11.74 20.69
N LEU A 89 -12.90 10.49 20.84
CA LEU A 89 -11.86 9.93 19.98
C LEU A 89 -12.33 9.77 18.54
N VAL A 90 -13.61 9.41 18.36
CA VAL A 90 -14.19 9.35 17.01
C VAL A 90 -14.21 10.71 16.36
N GLN A 91 -14.70 11.73 17.06
CA GLN A 91 -14.73 13.10 16.52
C GLN A 91 -13.33 13.62 16.18
N MET A 92 -12.35 13.42 17.07
CA MET A 92 -10.97 13.81 16.81
C MET A 92 -10.39 13.05 15.59
N CYS A 93 -10.67 11.77 15.43
CA CYS A 93 -10.21 10.97 14.29
C CYS A 93 -10.82 11.48 12.97
N LEU A 94 -12.12 11.80 12.97
CA LEU A 94 -12.81 12.35 11.79
C LEU A 94 -12.28 13.74 11.41
N GLU A 95 -11.97 14.58 12.38
CA GLU A 95 -11.49 15.95 12.16
C GLU A 95 -10.01 15.97 11.72
N LYS A 96 -9.15 15.21 12.39
CA LYS A 96 -7.70 15.20 12.11
C LYS A 96 -7.33 14.35 10.91
N GLY A 97 -8.13 13.35 10.58
CA GLY A 97 -7.77 12.36 9.54
C GLY A 97 -6.50 11.56 9.89
N ASP A 98 -6.24 11.35 11.18
CA ASP A 98 -5.06 10.64 11.67
C ASP A 98 -5.45 9.66 12.78
N VAL A 99 -4.54 8.72 13.10
CA VAL A 99 -4.72 7.83 14.25
C VAL A 99 -4.72 8.66 15.52
N VAL A 100 -5.75 8.50 16.32
CA VAL A 100 -5.88 9.17 17.61
C VAL A 100 -6.03 8.15 18.74
N SER A 101 -5.50 8.48 19.90
CA SER A 101 -5.53 7.62 21.08
C SER A 101 -5.88 8.40 22.35
N VAL A 102 -6.25 7.69 23.41
CA VAL A 102 -6.52 8.33 24.71
C VAL A 102 -5.32 9.10 25.26
N ARG A 103 -4.08 8.84 24.82
CA ARG A 103 -2.90 9.64 25.18
C ARG A 103 -3.04 11.10 24.75
N GLU A 104 -3.52 11.31 23.53
CA GLU A 104 -3.65 12.67 22.97
C GLU A 104 -4.78 13.44 23.66
N THR A 105 -5.87 12.76 23.99
CA THR A 105 -6.97 13.41 24.72
C THR A 105 -6.54 13.84 26.12
N ILE A 106 -5.70 13.07 26.80
CA ILE A 106 -5.12 13.44 28.11
C ILE A 106 -4.21 14.67 27.99
N ILE A 107 -3.44 14.76 26.91
CA ILE A 107 -2.51 15.87 26.66
C ILE A 107 -3.27 17.16 26.30
N GLU A 108 -4.28 17.06 25.43
CA GLU A 108 -5.00 18.22 24.89
C GLU A 108 -6.09 18.74 25.84
N GLN A 109 -6.79 17.87 26.56
CA GLN A 109 -7.98 18.23 27.34
C GLN A 109 -7.85 17.99 28.86
N GLY A 110 -6.71 17.49 29.32
CA GLY A 110 -6.48 17.21 30.74
C GLY A 110 -7.22 15.95 31.25
N LYS A 111 -7.52 15.90 32.57
CA LYS A 111 -8.02 14.71 33.23
C LYS A 111 -9.45 14.29 32.85
N ASP A 112 -10.18 15.06 32.07
CA ASP A 112 -11.55 14.74 31.62
C ASP A 112 -11.60 13.80 30.40
N ALA A 113 -10.48 13.22 30.01
CA ALA A 113 -10.37 12.18 28.97
C ALA A 113 -11.16 10.88 29.29
N SER A 114 -11.87 10.83 30.39
CA SER A 114 -12.76 9.71 30.77
C SER A 114 -14.05 9.61 29.95
N LEU A 115 -14.25 10.46 28.96
CA LEU A 115 -15.48 10.52 28.16
C LEU A 115 -15.50 9.54 26.97
N SER A 116 -14.37 8.95 26.60
CA SER A 116 -14.34 7.95 25.54
C SER A 116 -14.35 6.53 26.10
N SER A 117 -15.18 5.66 25.52
CA SER A 117 -15.15 4.23 25.79
C SER A 117 -14.08 3.48 24.98
N LEU A 118 -13.37 4.20 24.10
CA LEU A 118 -12.35 3.69 23.19
C LEU A 118 -10.94 3.99 23.69
N GLN A 119 -9.98 3.20 23.27
CA GLN A 119 -8.56 3.45 23.50
C GLN A 119 -7.86 4.12 22.32
N ALA A 120 -8.31 3.82 21.10
CA ALA A 120 -7.79 4.43 19.88
C ALA A 120 -8.81 4.38 18.74
N CYS A 121 -8.63 5.27 17.76
CA CYS A 121 -9.33 5.25 16.48
C CYS A 121 -8.33 5.33 15.33
N VAL A 122 -8.56 4.54 14.29
CA VAL A 122 -7.72 4.47 13.08
C VAL A 122 -8.57 4.85 11.87
N PRO A 123 -8.25 5.95 11.17
CA PRO A 123 -8.97 6.32 9.97
C PRO A 123 -8.48 5.47 8.78
N LEU A 124 -9.40 5.06 7.91
CA LEU A 124 -9.10 4.45 6.63
C LEU A 124 -9.21 5.51 5.53
N ILE A 125 -8.07 6.13 5.19
CA ILE A 125 -7.97 7.22 4.23
C ILE A 125 -7.23 6.73 3.00
N ASP A 126 -7.85 6.88 1.82
CA ASP A 126 -7.23 6.48 0.57
C ASP A 126 -6.15 7.48 0.09
N ALA A 127 -5.49 7.16 -1.02
CA ALA A 127 -4.45 8.03 -1.59
C ALA A 127 -4.99 9.37 -2.13
N GLU A 128 -6.30 9.54 -2.25
CA GLU A 128 -6.98 10.77 -2.65
C GLU A 128 -7.52 11.58 -1.47
N ASP A 129 -7.05 11.28 -0.25
CA ASP A 129 -7.45 11.92 1.02
C ASP A 129 -8.95 11.75 1.36
N ARG A 130 -9.59 10.68 0.85
CA ARG A 130 -10.98 10.37 1.19
C ARG A 130 -11.04 9.44 2.38
N LEU A 131 -11.74 9.88 3.42
CA LEU A 131 -12.02 9.06 4.61
C LEU A 131 -13.20 8.12 4.32
N LEU A 132 -12.94 6.82 4.31
CA LEU A 132 -13.94 5.79 3.95
C LEU A 132 -14.55 5.11 5.14
N ALA A 133 -13.76 4.92 6.18
CA ALA A 133 -14.16 4.21 7.39
C ALA A 133 -13.27 4.57 8.56
N VAL A 134 -13.71 4.19 9.76
CA VAL A 134 -12.94 4.30 11.00
C VAL A 134 -12.94 2.97 11.72
N VAL A 135 -11.78 2.53 12.18
CA VAL A 135 -11.63 1.41 13.11
C VAL A 135 -11.63 1.96 14.53
N ALA A 136 -12.70 1.71 15.27
CA ALA A 136 -12.83 2.06 16.67
C ALA A 136 -12.29 0.92 17.55
N ILE A 137 -11.20 1.15 18.27
CA ILE A 137 -10.51 0.16 19.11
C ILE A 137 -10.89 0.40 20.56
N LYS A 138 -11.60 -0.57 21.14
CA LYS A 138 -12.04 -0.54 22.54
C LYS A 138 -10.97 -1.07 23.49
N SER A 139 -10.24 -2.09 23.08
CA SER A 139 -9.26 -2.74 23.94
C SER A 139 -8.03 -3.19 23.17
N MET A 140 -6.86 -2.74 23.62
CA MET A 140 -5.56 -3.20 23.15
C MET A 140 -4.59 -3.30 24.35
N PRO A 141 -3.63 -4.23 24.34
CA PRO A 141 -2.70 -4.40 25.44
C PRO A 141 -1.72 -3.23 25.54
N PHE A 142 -1.30 -2.94 26.75
CA PHE A 142 -0.40 -1.80 27.04
C PHE A 142 0.90 -1.79 26.22
N PHE A 143 1.51 -2.96 25.97
CA PHE A 143 2.73 -3.04 25.19
C PHE A 143 2.55 -2.65 23.71
N ALA A 144 1.33 -2.75 23.18
CA ALA A 144 1.00 -2.34 21.83
C ALA A 144 0.66 -0.84 21.73
N PHE A 145 0.51 -0.16 22.86
CA PHE A 145 0.13 1.26 22.93
C PHE A 145 1.36 2.16 22.76
N ASN A 146 1.91 2.21 21.55
CA ASN A 146 3.11 2.98 21.21
C ASN A 146 3.06 3.54 19.78
N ASP A 147 3.90 4.52 19.52
CA ASP A 147 3.92 5.27 18.25
C ASP A 147 4.20 4.37 17.04
N ARG A 148 5.04 3.34 17.19
CA ARG A 148 5.32 2.37 16.11
C ARG A 148 4.08 1.59 15.71
N THR A 149 3.32 1.10 16.68
CA THR A 149 2.06 0.40 16.43
C THR A 149 1.06 1.31 15.73
N PHE A 150 0.91 2.55 16.18
CA PHE A 150 0.01 3.52 15.57
C PHE A 150 0.44 3.90 14.15
N SER A 151 1.74 4.07 13.90
CA SER A 151 2.25 4.29 12.54
C SER A 151 1.96 3.12 11.60
N LEU A 152 2.11 1.87 12.08
CA LEU A 152 1.76 0.68 11.30
C LEU A 152 0.26 0.60 11.03
N LEU A 153 -0.59 0.93 12.00
CA LEU A 153 -2.04 0.97 11.81
C LEU A 153 -2.45 2.06 10.82
N ALA A 154 -1.82 3.24 10.86
CA ALA A 154 -2.05 4.31 9.90
C ALA A 154 -1.67 3.88 8.48
N LEU A 155 -0.48 3.29 8.31
CA LEU A 155 0.01 2.76 7.05
C LEU A 155 -0.96 1.71 6.46
N LEU A 156 -1.30 0.70 7.26
CA LEU A 156 -2.22 -0.36 6.85
C LEU A 156 -3.61 0.20 6.54
N GLY A 157 -4.06 1.16 7.33
CA GLY A 157 -5.33 1.87 7.11
C GLY A 157 -5.40 2.51 5.72
N GLY A 158 -4.31 3.16 5.30
CA GLY A 158 -4.20 3.74 3.96
C GLY A 158 -4.27 2.69 2.84
N HIS A 159 -3.48 1.63 2.93
CA HIS A 159 -3.50 0.53 1.95
C HIS A 159 -4.87 -0.16 1.85
N VAL A 160 -5.52 -0.37 2.98
CA VAL A 160 -6.86 -0.94 3.05
C VAL A 160 -7.87 -0.02 2.39
N ALA A 161 -7.80 1.28 2.64
CA ALA A 161 -8.68 2.26 2.02
C ALA A 161 -8.54 2.25 0.49
N ASP A 162 -7.32 2.21 -0.03
CA ASP A 162 -7.08 2.08 -1.47
C ASP A 162 -7.67 0.80 -2.04
N LEU A 163 -7.56 -0.33 -1.34
CA LEU A 163 -8.17 -1.60 -1.76
C LEU A 163 -9.70 -1.52 -1.81
N LEU A 164 -10.33 -0.86 -0.84
CA LEU A 164 -11.78 -0.68 -0.79
C LEU A 164 -12.30 0.22 -1.91
N GLN A 165 -11.48 1.14 -2.42
CA GLN A 165 -11.80 2.02 -3.55
C GLN A 165 -11.40 1.45 -4.91
N SER A 166 -10.61 0.38 -4.94
CA SER A 166 -10.15 -0.21 -6.20
C SER A 166 -11.32 -0.71 -7.02
N ASP A 167 -11.32 -0.39 -8.31
CA ASP A 167 -12.27 -1.00 -9.25
C ASP A 167 -12.10 -2.52 -9.21
N PRO A 168 -13.18 -3.28 -9.02
CA PRO A 168 -13.13 -4.74 -9.06
C PRO A 168 -12.44 -5.31 -10.32
N LYS A 169 -12.59 -4.65 -11.45
CA LYS A 169 -11.92 -5.03 -12.70
C LYS A 169 -10.41 -4.79 -12.64
N ALA A 170 -9.96 -3.69 -12.04
CA ALA A 170 -8.54 -3.37 -11.91
C ALA A 170 -7.80 -4.39 -11.02
N LEU A 171 -8.47 -4.97 -10.02
CA LEU A 171 -7.89 -6.03 -9.18
C LEU A 171 -7.58 -7.32 -9.95
N GLN A 172 -8.20 -7.52 -11.10
CA GLN A 172 -8.06 -8.72 -11.94
C GLN A 172 -7.07 -8.53 -13.11
N LEU A 173 -6.69 -7.30 -13.42
CA LEU A 173 -5.81 -7.01 -14.56
C LEU A 173 -4.37 -7.42 -14.28
N ALA A 174 -3.73 -8.05 -15.25
CA ALA A 174 -2.29 -8.34 -15.22
C ALA A 174 -1.45 -7.05 -15.42
N SER A 175 -2.02 -6.06 -16.12
CA SER A 175 -1.43 -4.73 -16.31
C SER A 175 -2.47 -3.68 -15.98
N LEU A 176 -2.11 -2.69 -15.19
CA LEU A 176 -2.98 -1.59 -14.80
C LEU A 176 -3.11 -0.58 -15.95
N ASP A 177 -4.19 0.20 -15.95
CA ASP A 177 -4.22 1.45 -16.71
C ASP A 177 -3.43 2.56 -15.99
N ALA A 178 -3.20 3.67 -16.66
CA ALA A 178 -2.40 4.78 -16.14
C ALA A 178 -2.99 5.38 -14.86
N GLN A 179 -4.30 5.46 -14.75
CA GLN A 179 -4.97 6.04 -13.58
C GLN A 179 -4.75 5.17 -12.33
N HIS A 180 -4.99 3.86 -12.42
CA HIS A 180 -4.80 2.94 -11.29
C HIS A 180 -3.33 2.82 -10.92
N PHE A 181 -2.42 2.80 -11.90
CA PHE A 181 -1.00 2.79 -11.61
C PHE A 181 -0.56 4.07 -10.87
N SER A 182 -1.05 5.23 -11.31
CA SER A 182 -0.76 6.52 -10.66
C SER A 182 -1.25 6.56 -9.21
N GLN A 183 -2.44 6.02 -8.91
CA GLN A 183 -2.94 5.92 -7.53
C GLN A 183 -2.01 5.09 -6.63
N HIS A 184 -1.56 3.93 -7.13
CA HIS A 184 -0.61 3.10 -6.39
C HIS A 184 0.77 3.75 -6.24
N LEU A 185 1.23 4.47 -7.25
CA LEU A 185 2.47 5.25 -7.16
C LEU A 185 2.35 6.35 -6.11
N LYS A 186 1.22 7.06 -6.08
CA LYS A 186 0.93 8.06 -5.05
C LYS A 186 0.96 7.44 -3.65
N ARG A 187 0.32 6.27 -3.46
CA ARG A 187 0.39 5.53 -2.19
C ARG A 187 1.82 5.19 -1.80
N ALA A 188 2.61 4.62 -2.69
CA ALA A 188 4.00 4.26 -2.40
C ALA A 188 4.87 5.49 -2.05
N ARG A 189 4.60 6.65 -2.64
CA ARG A 189 5.23 7.92 -2.26
C ARG A 189 4.84 8.35 -0.85
N LEU A 190 3.55 8.33 -0.53
CA LEU A 190 3.06 8.66 0.82
C LEU A 190 3.65 7.72 1.88
N ASP A 191 3.80 6.45 1.57
CA ASP A 191 4.45 5.48 2.47
C ASP A 191 5.92 5.82 2.69
N ALA A 192 6.64 6.22 1.65
CA ALA A 192 8.02 6.68 1.78
C ALA A 192 8.13 7.98 2.58
N GLU A 193 7.28 8.97 2.28
CA GLU A 193 7.30 10.29 2.92
C GLU A 193 6.88 10.24 4.39
N ASN A 194 5.81 9.50 4.73
CA ASN A 194 5.21 9.51 6.06
C ASN A 194 5.73 8.42 6.99
N HIS A 195 6.23 7.31 6.43
CA HIS A 195 6.58 6.11 7.19
C HIS A 195 8.02 5.62 6.93
N ASP A 196 8.79 6.35 6.11
CA ASP A 196 10.19 5.99 5.74
C ASP A 196 10.29 4.56 5.18
N LEU A 197 9.28 4.14 4.43
CA LEU A 197 9.25 2.82 3.81
C LEU A 197 9.83 2.86 2.40
N PRO A 198 10.65 1.87 2.02
CA PRO A 198 11.24 1.84 0.70
C PRO A 198 10.18 1.56 -0.38
N GLY A 199 10.36 2.15 -1.53
CA GLY A 199 9.62 1.85 -2.74
C GLY A 199 10.49 2.09 -3.95
N SER A 200 10.29 1.33 -5.02
CA SER A 200 11.09 1.44 -6.23
C SER A 200 10.23 1.45 -7.48
N LEU A 201 10.68 2.20 -8.47
CA LEU A 201 10.20 2.12 -9.85
C LEU A 201 11.29 1.54 -10.72
N MET A 202 10.89 0.69 -11.65
CA MET A 202 11.76 0.16 -12.72
C MET A 202 11.04 0.34 -14.05
N PHE A 203 11.74 0.88 -15.04
CA PHE A 203 11.25 0.94 -16.40
C PHE A 203 12.11 0.06 -17.30
N VAL A 204 11.49 -0.94 -17.90
CA VAL A 204 12.14 -1.86 -18.85
C VAL A 204 11.74 -1.44 -20.25
N GLU A 205 12.68 -0.86 -20.99
CA GLU A 205 12.50 -0.36 -22.35
C GLU A 205 12.82 -1.48 -23.35
N LEU A 206 11.90 -1.75 -24.25
CA LEU A 206 11.93 -2.87 -25.18
C LEU A 206 11.74 -2.39 -26.62
N SER A 207 12.33 -3.11 -27.58
CA SER A 207 11.92 -2.99 -28.98
C SER A 207 10.44 -3.41 -29.13
N LEU A 208 9.68 -2.69 -29.97
CA LEU A 208 8.25 -2.90 -30.18
C LEU A 208 7.89 -4.34 -30.67
N GLU A 209 8.87 -5.07 -31.19
CA GLU A 209 8.67 -6.39 -31.81
C GLU A 209 8.88 -7.56 -30.83
N ASN A 210 9.18 -7.27 -29.54
CA ASN A 210 9.58 -8.32 -28.61
C ASN A 210 8.44 -8.76 -27.67
N GLU A 211 7.33 -9.25 -28.25
CA GLU A 211 6.19 -9.81 -27.52
C GLU A 211 6.55 -10.93 -26.53
N PRO A 212 7.46 -11.89 -26.86
CA PRO A 212 7.87 -12.92 -25.92
C PRO A 212 8.53 -12.37 -24.65
N LEU A 213 9.29 -11.28 -24.77
CA LEU A 213 9.93 -10.64 -23.63
C LEU A 213 8.92 -9.88 -22.77
N LEU A 214 7.95 -9.21 -23.37
CA LEU A 214 6.82 -8.60 -22.67
C LEU A 214 6.08 -9.61 -21.79
N LYS A 215 5.82 -10.80 -22.34
CA LYS A 215 5.20 -11.90 -21.60
C LYS A 215 6.10 -12.41 -20.47
N ALA A 216 7.40 -12.51 -20.69
CA ALA A 216 8.36 -12.88 -19.64
C ALA A 216 8.36 -11.89 -18.47
N LEU A 217 8.28 -10.58 -18.75
CA LEU A 217 8.17 -9.55 -17.73
C LEU A 217 6.87 -9.66 -16.94
N GLN A 218 5.75 -9.89 -17.61
CA GLN A 218 4.47 -10.11 -16.94
C GLN A 218 4.49 -11.35 -16.02
N ASP A 219 5.07 -12.44 -16.52
CA ASP A 219 5.22 -13.68 -15.75
C ASP A 219 6.21 -13.54 -14.58
N SER A 220 7.10 -12.54 -14.62
CA SER A 220 8.06 -12.24 -13.53
C SER A 220 7.46 -11.43 -12.38
N GLN A 221 6.23 -10.94 -12.51
CA GLN A 221 5.58 -10.09 -11.52
C GLN A 221 5.49 -10.77 -10.15
N ARG A 222 5.93 -10.07 -9.10
CA ARG A 222 5.73 -10.50 -7.71
C ARG A 222 4.35 -10.06 -7.23
N GLY A 223 3.86 -10.68 -6.16
CA GLY A 223 2.49 -10.47 -5.69
C GLY A 223 2.08 -9.03 -5.39
N LEU A 224 2.99 -8.17 -4.91
CA LEU A 224 2.72 -6.74 -4.68
C LEU A 224 3.19 -5.82 -5.79
N ASP A 225 4.02 -6.30 -6.72
CA ASP A 225 4.49 -5.50 -7.83
C ASP A 225 3.32 -5.17 -8.77
N LEU A 226 3.34 -3.99 -9.32
CA LEU A 226 2.33 -3.48 -10.23
C LEU A 226 2.99 -3.10 -11.54
N GLN A 227 2.37 -3.45 -12.64
CA GLN A 227 2.93 -3.24 -13.97
C GLN A 227 1.96 -2.44 -14.84
N ILE A 228 2.54 -1.54 -15.65
CA ILE A 228 1.83 -0.86 -16.72
C ILE A 228 2.69 -0.90 -17.99
N GLN A 229 2.06 -1.16 -19.11
CA GLN A 229 2.71 -1.06 -20.42
C GLN A 229 2.60 0.38 -20.94
N LEU A 230 3.72 0.94 -21.35
CA LEU A 230 3.82 2.31 -21.82
C LEU A 230 4.56 2.35 -23.17
N ARG A 231 4.30 3.39 -23.95
CA ARG A 231 5.12 3.74 -25.13
C ARG A 231 5.84 5.03 -24.81
N ASN A 232 7.14 5.06 -24.95
CA ASN A 232 7.89 6.32 -24.82
C ASN A 232 7.98 7.06 -26.15
N GLY A 233 8.36 8.34 -26.09
CA GLY A 233 8.50 9.19 -27.28
C GLY A 233 9.63 8.78 -28.23
N ARG A 234 10.41 7.75 -27.89
CA ARG A 234 11.54 7.23 -28.70
C ARG A 234 11.15 6.06 -29.61
N SER A 235 9.86 5.80 -29.76
CA SER A 235 9.30 4.67 -30.54
C SER A 235 9.57 3.29 -29.94
N TYR A 236 9.88 3.23 -28.63
CA TYR A 236 9.97 1.97 -27.90
C TYR A 236 8.70 1.70 -27.08
N ALA A 237 8.42 0.44 -26.84
CA ALA A 237 7.51 0.02 -25.81
C ALA A 237 8.28 -0.20 -24.51
N GLY A 238 7.60 -0.12 -23.38
CA GLY A 238 8.21 -0.42 -22.11
C GLY A 238 7.22 -0.92 -21.08
N VAL A 239 7.73 -1.50 -20.04
CA VAL A 239 6.96 -1.90 -18.87
C VAL A 239 7.48 -1.10 -17.68
N MET A 240 6.62 -0.27 -17.12
CA MET A 240 6.87 0.38 -15.83
C MET A 240 6.41 -0.57 -14.72
N ILE A 241 7.29 -0.82 -13.77
CA ILE A 241 7.06 -1.72 -12.64
C ILE A 241 7.20 -0.92 -11.37
N LEU A 242 6.13 -0.82 -10.61
CA LEU A 242 6.14 -0.30 -9.25
C LEU A 242 6.35 -1.46 -8.30
N MET A 243 7.36 -1.37 -7.46
CA MET A 243 7.74 -2.36 -6.45
C MET A 243 7.56 -1.74 -5.05
N PRO A 244 6.37 -1.82 -4.45
CA PRO A 244 6.14 -1.33 -3.10
C PRO A 244 7.01 -2.08 -2.08
N LEU A 245 7.42 -1.40 -1.01
CA LEU A 245 8.24 -1.96 0.06
C LEU A 245 9.51 -2.66 -0.44
N THR A 246 10.12 -2.12 -1.48
CA THR A 246 11.30 -2.70 -2.12
C THR A 246 12.41 -1.64 -2.18
N ASP A 247 13.54 -1.94 -1.57
CA ASP A 247 14.75 -1.14 -1.58
C ASP A 247 15.67 -1.46 -2.80
N ALA A 248 16.84 -0.84 -2.84
CA ALA A 248 17.81 -1.05 -3.91
C ALA A 248 18.29 -2.51 -4.02
N GLU A 249 18.45 -3.21 -2.91
CA GLU A 249 18.85 -4.64 -2.93
C GLU A 249 17.73 -5.52 -3.49
N GLY A 250 16.49 -5.20 -3.16
CA GLY A 250 15.31 -5.87 -3.71
C GLY A 250 15.18 -5.66 -5.22
N VAL A 251 15.55 -4.48 -5.75
CA VAL A 251 15.63 -4.21 -7.19
C VAL A 251 16.68 -5.09 -7.87
N LEU A 252 17.90 -5.14 -7.32
CA LEU A 252 18.96 -6.02 -7.83
C LEU A 252 18.54 -7.50 -7.80
N GLY A 253 17.82 -7.91 -6.77
CA GLY A 253 17.24 -9.26 -6.69
C GLY A 253 16.19 -9.53 -7.77
N TYR A 254 15.42 -8.51 -8.15
CA TYR A 254 14.47 -8.60 -9.26
C TYR A 254 15.19 -8.73 -10.61
N GLU A 255 16.21 -7.92 -10.87
CA GLU A 255 17.00 -7.97 -12.10
C GLU A 255 17.67 -9.34 -12.28
N LYS A 256 18.28 -9.89 -11.24
CA LYS A 256 18.89 -11.25 -11.28
C LYS A 256 17.85 -12.32 -11.63
N ARG A 257 16.65 -12.23 -11.06
CA ARG A 257 15.58 -13.15 -11.38
C ARG A 257 15.09 -12.98 -12.82
N LEU A 258 14.94 -11.74 -13.28
CA LEU A 258 14.59 -11.46 -14.67
C LEU A 258 15.62 -12.05 -15.62
N GLN A 259 16.92 -11.88 -15.35
CA GLN A 259 17.99 -12.48 -16.12
C GLN A 259 17.91 -14.01 -16.15
N TYR A 260 17.59 -14.64 -15.02
CA TYR A 260 17.39 -16.08 -14.94
C TYR A 260 16.21 -16.55 -15.82
N LEU A 261 15.08 -15.86 -15.75
CA LEU A 261 13.90 -16.18 -16.58
C LEU A 261 14.18 -15.99 -18.08
N LEU A 262 14.97 -14.99 -18.45
CA LEU A 262 15.39 -14.80 -19.83
C LEU A 262 16.28 -15.95 -20.30
N THR A 263 17.23 -16.38 -19.48
CA THR A 263 18.11 -17.51 -19.77
C THR A 263 17.34 -18.83 -19.94
N GLU A 264 16.32 -19.08 -19.08
CA GLU A 264 15.44 -20.26 -19.20
C GLU A 264 14.61 -20.23 -20.49
N ARG A 265 14.09 -19.04 -20.84
CA ARG A 265 13.13 -18.93 -21.95
C ARG A 265 13.79 -18.79 -23.33
N PHE A 266 14.92 -18.11 -23.41
CA PHE A 266 15.61 -17.77 -24.66
C PHE A 266 16.94 -18.49 -24.84
N GLY A 267 17.42 -19.23 -23.85
CA GLY A 267 18.64 -20.02 -23.89
C GLY A 267 19.83 -19.39 -23.17
N GLN A 268 20.88 -20.22 -22.99
CA GLN A 268 22.11 -19.78 -22.32
C GLN A 268 22.85 -18.74 -23.15
N GLY A 269 23.40 -17.71 -22.49
CA GLY A 269 24.13 -16.62 -23.12
C GLY A 269 23.27 -15.41 -23.52
N VAL A 270 21.95 -15.49 -23.33
CA VAL A 270 21.05 -14.36 -23.52
C VAL A 270 21.14 -13.43 -22.31
N SER A 271 21.42 -12.16 -22.55
CA SER A 271 21.42 -11.10 -21.56
C SER A 271 20.45 -9.98 -21.95
N LEU A 272 20.12 -9.11 -21.00
CA LEU A 272 19.33 -7.92 -21.30
C LEU A 272 19.94 -7.11 -22.44
N ASP A 273 21.27 -6.90 -22.41
CA ASP A 273 22.00 -6.18 -23.46
C ASP A 273 21.90 -6.87 -24.83
N SER A 274 21.97 -8.22 -24.86
CA SER A 274 21.88 -8.97 -26.12
C SER A 274 20.47 -8.91 -26.74
N LEU A 275 19.46 -8.59 -25.95
CA LEU A 275 18.07 -8.39 -26.38
C LEU A 275 17.72 -6.91 -26.62
N GLU A 276 18.73 -6.01 -26.57
CA GLU A 276 18.56 -4.56 -26.69
C GLU A 276 17.57 -3.99 -25.66
N VAL A 277 17.55 -4.57 -24.45
CA VAL A 277 16.71 -4.15 -23.34
C VAL A 277 17.48 -3.15 -22.48
N ARG A 278 16.89 -1.98 -22.26
CA ARG A 278 17.40 -0.98 -21.32
C ARG A 278 16.56 -1.02 -20.06
N VAL A 279 17.23 -0.98 -18.92
CA VAL A 279 16.59 -0.96 -17.62
C VAL A 279 16.96 0.33 -16.90
N HIS A 280 15.94 1.06 -16.49
CA HIS A 280 16.08 2.27 -15.68
C HIS A 280 15.39 2.01 -14.34
N HIS A 281 15.95 2.50 -13.24
CA HIS A 281 15.35 2.34 -11.93
C HIS A 281 15.46 3.61 -11.08
N HIS A 282 14.49 3.82 -10.21
CA HIS A 282 14.42 4.96 -9.32
C HIS A 282 13.90 4.52 -7.95
N GLN A 283 14.59 4.98 -6.89
CA GLN A 283 14.12 4.79 -5.51
C GLN A 283 13.19 5.94 -5.13
N LEU A 284 12.05 5.61 -4.54
CA LEU A 284 11.16 6.61 -3.96
C LEU A 284 11.82 7.17 -2.69
N ASP A 285 12.11 8.47 -2.71
CA ASP A 285 12.84 9.15 -1.64
C ASP A 285 11.87 9.53 -0.50
N PRO A 286 12.13 9.11 0.75
CA PRO A 286 11.34 9.53 1.92
C PRO A 286 11.38 11.05 2.15
N LYS A 287 12.37 11.77 1.61
CA LYS A 287 12.46 13.23 1.72
C LYS A 287 11.70 14.00 0.64
N GLY A 288 10.88 13.31 -0.16
CA GLY A 288 9.91 13.92 -1.06
C GLY A 288 10.49 14.84 -2.13
N ARG A 289 11.70 14.56 -2.63
CA ARG A 289 12.25 15.30 -3.77
C ARG A 289 11.52 14.87 -5.05
N SER A 290 10.39 15.49 -5.29
CA SER A 290 9.58 15.25 -6.50
C SER A 290 10.37 15.44 -7.80
N THR A 291 11.43 16.27 -7.78
CA THR A 291 12.30 16.49 -8.93
C THR A 291 12.97 15.22 -9.43
N GLY A 292 13.44 14.35 -8.55
CA GLY A 292 14.07 13.09 -8.96
C GLY A 292 13.14 12.13 -9.69
N LEU A 293 11.88 12.02 -9.23
CA LEU A 293 10.88 11.18 -9.89
C LEU A 293 10.47 11.77 -11.25
N HIS A 294 10.28 13.08 -11.33
CA HIS A 294 9.99 13.76 -12.58
C HIS A 294 11.10 13.54 -13.60
N ASP A 295 12.35 13.79 -13.21
CA ASP A 295 13.51 13.60 -14.09
C ASP A 295 13.63 12.14 -14.55
N PHE A 296 13.40 11.18 -13.66
CA PHE A 296 13.36 9.77 -14.01
C PHE A 296 12.31 9.48 -15.08
N LEU A 297 11.07 9.92 -14.88
CA LEU A 297 9.96 9.61 -15.81
C LEU A 297 10.12 10.31 -17.16
N TYR A 298 10.46 11.59 -17.17
CA TYR A 298 10.45 12.40 -18.39
C TYR A 298 11.80 12.41 -19.12
N ILE A 299 12.90 12.43 -18.40
CA ILE A 299 14.24 12.52 -18.99
C ILE A 299 14.81 11.14 -19.26
N GLU A 300 14.85 10.27 -18.23
CA GLU A 300 15.44 8.94 -18.37
C GLU A 300 14.55 7.98 -19.15
N CYS A 301 13.26 7.88 -18.76
CA CYS A 301 12.31 6.97 -19.41
C CYS A 301 11.71 7.54 -20.70
N GLY A 302 11.75 8.86 -20.92
CA GLY A 302 11.21 9.51 -22.12
C GLY A 302 9.68 9.46 -22.22
N LEU A 303 9.02 9.45 -21.08
CA LEU A 303 7.55 9.48 -20.98
C LEU A 303 7.01 10.92 -21.05
N ASN A 304 5.71 11.08 -21.17
CA ASN A 304 5.03 12.38 -21.15
C ASN A 304 3.81 12.36 -20.22
N ASP A 305 3.27 13.55 -19.90
CA ASP A 305 2.14 13.72 -18.97
C ASP A 305 0.89 12.93 -19.35
N GLN A 306 0.65 12.72 -20.66
CA GLN A 306 -0.52 11.97 -21.14
C GLN A 306 -0.41 10.46 -20.86
N GLN A 307 0.82 9.95 -20.70
CA GLN A 307 1.08 8.53 -20.49
C GLN A 307 1.06 8.15 -19.02
N MET A 308 1.36 9.10 -18.17
CA MET A 308 1.49 8.88 -16.74
C MET A 308 0.52 9.79 -15.97
N ALA A 309 -0.61 9.95 -16.10
CA ALA A 309 -1.64 10.76 -15.38
C ALA A 309 -1.23 11.11 -13.90
N ILE A 310 -0.02 11.67 -13.72
CA ILE A 310 0.61 11.95 -12.41
C ILE A 310 0.41 13.41 -12.04
#